data_7a67c8e4a5ad0e70c716d3cfad4d4ef9
#
_entry.id   7a67c8e4a5ad0e70c716d3cfad4d4ef9
#
_cell.length_a   1.000
_cell.length_b   1.000
_cell.length_c   1.000
_cell.angle_alpha   90.00
_cell.angle_beta   90.00
_cell.angle_gamma   90.00
#
_symmetry.space_group_name_H-M   'P 1'
#
loop_
_entity.id
_entity.type
_entity.pdbx_description
1 polymer ?
#
loop_
_entity_poly.entity_id
_entity_poly.type
_entity_poly.pdbx_seq_one_letter_code
_entity_poly.pdbx_strand_id
1 'polypeptide(L)'
;MAERLEAARDQLRARAEKIDPRYTEGQLCVVASGRNQSEAELISNLLLEEGIPSVTRRSRGVDVPDMLAAGRRDLLVAESGLSAARDVLMESEIIDGGEQYRPSPLKLIAGLLAAVLAVGAVLGLGLLIGA
;
A
#
# COMPACT_ATOMS: atom_id res chain seq x y z
N MET A 1 -0.66 22.76 30.18
CA MET A 1 -1.55 21.58 30.08
C MET A 1 -2.85 21.88 29.32
N ALA A 2 -3.50 22.99 29.61
CA ALA A 2 -4.72 23.42 28.90
C ALA A 2 -4.49 23.66 27.39
N GLU A 3 -3.40 24.32 27.00
CA GLU A 3 -3.04 24.58 25.60
C GLU A 3 -2.85 23.32 24.77
N ARG A 4 -2.27 22.27 25.37
CA ARG A 4 -2.09 20.98 24.70
C ARG A 4 -3.42 20.26 24.45
N LEU A 5 -4.36 20.40 25.39
CA LEU A 5 -5.70 19.82 25.24
C LEU A 5 -6.52 20.57 24.18
N GLU A 6 -6.38 21.88 24.11
CA GLU A 6 -7.03 22.70 23.07
C GLU A 6 -6.48 22.37 21.69
N ALA A 7 -5.15 22.33 21.54
CA ALA A 7 -4.52 21.92 20.28
C ALA A 7 -4.94 20.51 19.83
N ALA A 8 -5.01 19.57 20.76
CA ALA A 8 -5.49 18.20 20.46
C ALA A 8 -6.96 18.17 20.04
N ARG A 9 -7.81 18.99 20.66
CA ARG A 9 -9.24 19.12 20.27
C ARG A 9 -9.39 19.73 18.88
N ASP A 10 -8.60 20.75 18.57
CA ASP A 10 -8.63 21.40 17.27
C ASP A 10 -8.17 20.44 16.15
N GLN A 11 -7.14 19.65 16.42
CA GLN A 11 -6.70 18.61 15.49
C GLN A 11 -7.78 17.54 15.27
N LEU A 12 -8.47 17.11 16.33
CA LEU A 12 -9.55 16.13 16.20
C LEU A 12 -10.74 16.70 15.42
N ARG A 13 -11.09 17.98 15.62
CA ARG A 13 -12.13 18.64 14.84
C ARG A 13 -11.75 18.76 13.39
N ALA A 14 -10.53 19.21 13.09
CA ALA A 14 -10.04 19.31 11.72
C ALA A 14 -10.04 17.96 11.00
N ARG A 15 -9.70 16.88 11.69
CA ARG A 15 -9.82 15.51 11.15
C ARG A 15 -11.27 15.10 10.91
N ALA A 16 -12.15 15.40 11.86
CA ALA A 16 -13.57 15.06 11.74
C ALA A 16 -14.25 15.81 10.58
N GLU A 17 -13.87 17.05 10.34
CA GLU A 17 -14.38 17.85 9.22
C GLU A 17 -14.00 17.31 7.84
N LYS A 18 -12.89 16.59 7.74
CA LYS A 18 -12.45 15.95 6.49
C LYS A 18 -13.26 14.70 6.14
N ILE A 19 -13.94 14.08 7.10
CA ILE A 19 -14.68 12.84 6.90
C ILE A 19 -15.92 13.08 6.06
N ASP A 20 -16.05 12.35 4.94
CA ASP A 20 -17.26 12.32 4.14
C ASP A 20 -18.22 11.27 4.72
N PRO A 21 -19.45 11.67 5.10
CA PRO A 21 -20.45 10.75 5.66
C PRO A 21 -20.79 9.55 4.75
N ARG A 22 -20.60 9.69 3.45
CA ARG A 22 -20.84 8.59 2.47
C ARG A 22 -19.96 7.37 2.71
N TYR A 23 -18.81 7.54 3.33
CA TYR A 23 -17.82 6.48 3.57
C TYR A 23 -17.82 5.94 4.99
N THR A 24 -18.91 6.15 5.73
CA THR A 24 -19.00 5.77 7.15
C THR A 24 -19.99 4.63 7.42
N GLU A 25 -20.61 4.09 6.39
CA GLU A 25 -21.70 3.10 6.52
C GLU A 25 -21.21 1.67 6.26
N GLY A 26 -21.80 0.75 6.97
CA GLY A 26 -21.56 -0.68 6.84
C GLY A 26 -20.48 -1.22 7.78
N GLN A 27 -20.11 -2.47 7.58
CA GLN A 27 -19.12 -3.15 8.40
C GLN A 27 -17.70 -2.66 8.06
N LEU A 28 -16.80 -2.78 9.05
CA LEU A 28 -15.39 -2.48 8.85
C LEU A 28 -14.70 -3.61 8.09
N CYS A 29 -14.09 -3.27 6.99
CA CYS A 29 -13.35 -4.19 6.13
C CYS A 29 -11.87 -3.80 6.07
N VAL A 30 -10.99 -4.77 6.08
CA VAL A 30 -9.55 -4.53 5.89
C VAL A 30 -9.29 -4.10 4.46
N VAL A 31 -8.65 -2.95 4.28
CA VAL A 31 -8.31 -2.40 2.96
C VAL A 31 -6.81 -2.46 2.69
N ALA A 32 -5.99 -2.33 3.71
CA ALA A 32 -4.54 -2.33 3.61
C ALA A 32 -3.90 -2.77 4.93
N SER A 33 -2.62 -3.06 4.88
CA SER A 33 -1.80 -3.34 6.06
C SER A 33 -0.49 -2.57 5.98
N GLY A 34 -0.18 -1.81 7.02
CA GLY A 34 1.13 -1.21 7.19
C GLY A 34 2.09 -2.15 7.93
N ARG A 35 3.36 -2.13 7.59
CA ARG A 35 4.41 -2.93 8.25
C ARG A 35 4.68 -2.49 9.68
N ASN A 36 4.43 -1.23 9.96
CA ASN A 36 4.60 -0.60 11.26
C ASN A 36 3.55 0.49 11.45
N GLN A 37 3.56 1.12 12.61
CA GLN A 37 2.60 2.17 12.93
C GLN A 37 2.73 3.40 12.03
N SER A 38 3.95 3.82 11.72
CA SER A 38 4.18 5.02 10.89
C SER A 38 3.65 4.84 9.47
N GLU A 39 3.82 3.67 8.88
CA GLU A 39 3.27 3.35 7.57
C GLU A 39 1.74 3.30 7.60
N ALA A 40 1.16 2.70 8.64
CA ALA A 40 -0.28 2.69 8.84
C ALA A 40 -0.87 4.10 9.01
N GLU A 41 -0.20 4.96 9.74
CA GLU A 41 -0.59 6.37 9.90
C GLU A 41 -0.51 7.14 8.59
N LEU A 42 0.53 6.90 7.78
CA LEU A 42 0.64 7.49 6.45
C LEU A 42 -0.54 7.11 5.56
N ILE A 43 -0.86 5.82 5.50
CA ILE A 43 -2.00 5.32 4.72
C ILE A 43 -3.32 5.90 5.25
N SER A 44 -3.49 5.94 6.57
CA SER A 44 -4.67 6.53 7.21
C SER A 44 -4.85 8.02 6.86
N ASN A 45 -3.77 8.77 6.85
CA ASN A 45 -3.79 10.18 6.48
C ASN A 45 -4.13 10.38 5.00
N LEU A 46 -3.59 9.58 4.11
CA LEU A 46 -3.94 9.62 2.68
C LEU A 46 -5.43 9.36 2.43
N LEU A 47 -5.98 8.35 3.09
CA LEU A 47 -7.41 8.06 3.00
C LEU A 47 -8.26 9.21 3.56
N LEU A 48 -7.82 9.82 4.65
CA LEU A 48 -8.54 10.94 5.26
C LEU A 48 -8.54 12.20 4.39
N GLU A 49 -7.48 12.46 3.63
CA GLU A 49 -7.45 13.58 2.67
C GLU A 49 -8.55 13.45 1.61
N GLU A 50 -8.94 12.22 1.27
CA GLU A 50 -10.05 11.92 0.36
C GLU A 50 -11.40 11.75 1.09
N GLY A 51 -11.46 12.06 2.37
CA GLY A 51 -12.67 11.98 3.18
C GLY A 51 -13.01 10.59 3.70
N ILE A 52 -12.12 9.61 3.56
CA ILE A 52 -12.35 8.22 3.96
C ILE A 52 -11.78 7.98 5.35
N PRO A 53 -12.62 7.78 6.39
CA PRO A 53 -12.13 7.48 7.72
C PRO A 53 -11.64 6.03 7.79
N SER A 54 -10.55 5.82 8.49
CA SER A 54 -9.99 4.48 8.71
C SER A 54 -9.71 4.23 10.19
N VAL A 55 -9.77 2.97 10.57
CA VAL A 55 -9.42 2.49 11.91
C VAL A 55 -8.20 1.59 11.78
N THR A 56 -7.20 1.83 12.59
CA THR A 56 -6.00 1.00 12.64
C THR A 56 -6.14 -0.05 13.75
N ARG A 57 -5.90 -1.29 13.39
CA ARG A 57 -5.93 -2.43 14.31
C ARG A 57 -4.64 -3.22 14.17
N ARG A 58 -4.15 -3.76 15.28
CA ARG A 58 -3.02 -4.68 15.25
C ARG A 58 -3.38 -5.95 14.48
N SER A 59 -2.54 -6.35 13.54
CA SER A 59 -2.74 -7.60 12.81
C SER A 59 -2.59 -8.79 13.76
N ARG A 60 -3.50 -9.76 13.64
CA ARG A 60 -3.43 -10.98 14.44
C ARG A 60 -2.20 -11.81 14.05
N GLY A 61 -1.51 -12.33 15.02
CA GLY A 61 -0.43 -13.31 14.82
C GLY A 61 1.00 -12.81 14.99
N VAL A 62 1.17 -11.59 15.49
CA VAL A 62 2.51 -11.07 15.80
C VAL A 62 2.60 -10.77 17.30
N ASP A 63 3.25 -11.64 18.04
CA ASP A 63 3.58 -11.46 19.47
C ASP A 63 4.76 -10.49 19.64
N VAL A 64 4.56 -9.23 19.24
CA VAL A 64 5.52 -8.16 19.51
C VAL A 64 4.96 -7.28 20.61
N PRO A 65 5.72 -6.95 21.67
CA PRO A 65 5.28 -6.06 22.73
C PRO A 65 4.79 -4.70 22.17
N ASP A 66 3.68 -4.21 22.70
CA ASP A 66 3.06 -2.94 22.25
C ASP A 66 3.97 -1.73 22.31
N MET A 67 4.94 -1.77 23.23
CA MET A 67 5.88 -0.66 23.44
C MET A 67 6.86 -0.45 22.29
N LEU A 68 7.02 -1.40 21.38
CA LEU A 68 8.01 -1.30 20.31
C LEU A 68 7.49 -0.64 19.05
N ALA A 69 6.22 -0.23 18.99
CA ALA A 69 5.58 0.33 17.78
C ALA A 69 5.86 -0.46 16.47
N ALA A 70 6.58 -1.57 16.62
CA ALA A 70 6.90 -2.51 15.56
C ALA A 70 5.78 -3.53 15.45
N GLY A 71 5.47 -3.95 14.26
CA GLY A 71 4.44 -4.93 13.98
C GLY A 71 3.41 -4.42 12.98
N ARG A 72 2.85 -5.35 12.26
CA ARG A 72 1.86 -5.06 11.22
C ARG A 72 0.59 -4.48 11.82
N ARG A 73 0.07 -3.49 11.14
CA ARG A 73 -1.20 -2.84 11.46
C ARG A 73 -2.14 -2.97 10.29
N ASP A 74 -3.33 -3.47 10.54
CA ASP A 74 -4.40 -3.50 9.54
C ASP A 74 -5.18 -2.20 9.58
N LEU A 75 -5.45 -1.64 8.41
CA LEU A 75 -6.35 -0.51 8.25
C LEU A 75 -7.70 -1.01 7.78
N LEU A 76 -8.73 -0.60 8.52
CA LEU A 76 -10.12 -0.94 8.22
C LEU A 76 -10.87 0.31 7.83
N VAL A 77 -11.69 0.18 6.81
CA VAL A 77 -12.63 1.22 6.36
C VAL A 77 -14.03 0.66 6.36
N ALA A 78 -15.03 1.53 6.46
CA ALA A 78 -16.41 1.12 6.32
C ALA A 78 -16.66 0.58 4.91
N GLU A 79 -17.56 -0.37 4.79
CA GLU A 79 -17.91 -1.03 3.53
C GLU A 79 -18.25 -0.03 2.41
N SER A 80 -18.97 1.04 2.73
CA SER A 80 -19.33 2.11 1.78
C SER A 80 -18.13 2.88 1.23
N GLY A 81 -17.01 2.90 1.93
CA GLY A 81 -15.77 3.56 1.52
C GLY A 81 -14.73 2.62 0.91
N LEU A 82 -14.98 1.32 0.87
CA LEU A 82 -13.98 0.31 0.50
C LEU A 82 -13.47 0.46 -0.94
N SER A 83 -14.36 0.67 -1.90
CA SER A 83 -13.97 0.87 -3.31
C SER A 83 -13.17 2.15 -3.51
N ALA A 84 -13.65 3.26 -2.95
CA ALA A 84 -12.94 4.53 -3.01
C ALA A 84 -11.56 4.46 -2.34
N ALA A 85 -11.45 3.79 -1.19
CA ALA A 85 -10.19 3.58 -0.51
C ALA A 85 -9.20 2.78 -1.35
N ARG A 86 -9.65 1.74 -2.03
CA ARG A 86 -8.80 0.96 -2.94
C ARG A 86 -8.30 1.79 -4.11
N ASP A 87 -9.16 2.60 -4.69
CA ASP A 87 -8.78 3.48 -5.82
C ASP A 87 -7.70 4.48 -5.40
N VAL A 88 -7.86 5.14 -4.26
CA VAL A 88 -6.86 6.06 -3.69
C VAL A 88 -5.52 5.37 -3.42
N LEU A 89 -5.55 4.18 -2.85
CA LEU A 89 -4.33 3.45 -2.53
C LEU A 89 -3.62 2.88 -3.76
N MET A 90 -4.37 2.50 -4.79
CA MET A 90 -3.79 2.10 -6.09
C MET A 90 -3.16 3.29 -6.80
N GLU A 91 -3.81 4.45 -6.79
CA GLU A 91 -3.27 5.66 -7.38
C GLU A 91 -1.99 6.14 -6.69
N SER A 92 -1.92 5.98 -5.38
CA SER A 92 -0.72 6.32 -4.60
C SER A 92 0.39 5.26 -4.65
N GLU A 93 0.22 4.19 -5.39
CA GLU A 93 1.15 3.05 -5.49
C GLU A 93 1.48 2.36 -4.15
N ILE A 94 0.70 2.63 -3.12
CA ILE A 94 0.90 2.04 -1.78
C ILE A 94 0.39 0.61 -1.72
N ILE A 95 -0.71 0.33 -2.40
CA ILE A 95 -1.11 -1.03 -2.71
C ILE A 95 -0.63 -1.31 -4.13
N ASP A 96 0.53 -1.86 -4.26
CA ASP A 96 0.85 -2.66 -5.42
C ASP A 96 -0.20 -3.76 -5.50
N GLY A 97 -1.03 -3.72 -6.52
CA GLY A 97 -2.22 -4.55 -6.66
C GLY A 97 -2.06 -6.01 -6.23
N GLY A 98 -2.00 -6.24 -4.93
CA GLY A 98 -2.01 -7.52 -4.25
C GLY A 98 -0.80 -8.44 -4.42
N GLU A 99 0.01 -8.23 -5.40
CA GLU A 99 1.27 -8.93 -5.60
C GLU A 99 2.30 -7.89 -6.06
N GLN A 100 3.30 -7.67 -5.25
CA GLN A 100 4.55 -7.23 -5.85
C GLN A 100 4.80 -8.18 -7.02
N TYR A 101 4.71 -7.67 -8.23
CA TYR A 101 5.27 -8.33 -9.39
C TYR A 101 6.78 -8.46 -9.09
N ARG A 102 7.13 -9.47 -8.35
CA ARG A 102 8.47 -10.04 -8.39
C ARG A 102 8.48 -10.78 -9.71
N PRO A 103 9.13 -10.24 -10.75
CA PRO A 103 9.39 -11.04 -11.91
C PRO A 103 10.06 -12.30 -11.37
N SER A 104 9.41 -13.44 -11.54
CA SER A 104 10.00 -14.68 -11.07
C SER A 104 11.41 -14.74 -11.65
N PRO A 105 12.46 -15.02 -10.86
CA PRO A 105 13.82 -15.08 -11.37
C PRO A 105 13.95 -15.95 -12.62
N LEU A 106 13.08 -16.96 -12.75
CA LEU A 106 12.92 -17.80 -13.93
C LEU A 106 12.51 -17.01 -15.20
N LYS A 107 11.57 -16.06 -15.10
CA LYS A 107 11.16 -15.24 -16.25
C LYS A 107 12.25 -14.24 -16.67
N LEU A 108 12.98 -13.69 -15.72
CA LEU A 108 14.14 -12.83 -16.00
C LEU A 108 15.27 -13.59 -16.65
N ILE A 109 15.59 -14.78 -16.16
CA ILE A 109 16.61 -15.67 -16.71
C ILE A 109 16.20 -16.14 -18.10
N ALA A 110 14.95 -16.53 -18.31
CA ALA A 110 14.43 -16.93 -19.63
C ALA A 110 14.49 -15.78 -20.63
N GLY A 111 14.14 -14.55 -20.24
CA GLY A 111 14.26 -13.36 -21.07
C GLY A 111 15.70 -13.04 -21.43
N LEU A 112 16.63 -13.15 -20.48
CA LEU A 112 18.06 -12.92 -20.70
C LEU A 112 18.65 -13.97 -21.65
N LEU A 113 18.32 -15.27 -21.46
CA LEU A 113 18.75 -16.36 -22.34
C LEU A 113 18.23 -16.17 -23.77
N ALA A 114 16.97 -15.78 -23.95
CA ALA A 114 16.39 -15.50 -25.26
C ALA A 114 17.12 -14.35 -25.95
N ALA A 115 17.46 -13.27 -25.23
CA ALA A 115 18.22 -12.13 -25.76
C ALA A 115 19.64 -12.55 -26.21
N VAL A 116 20.34 -13.34 -25.39
CA VAL A 116 21.69 -13.84 -25.72
C VAL A 116 21.66 -14.75 -26.94
N LEU A 117 20.68 -15.66 -27.05
CA LEU A 117 20.52 -16.51 -28.23
C LEU A 117 20.20 -15.72 -29.51
N ALA A 118 19.38 -14.69 -29.41
CA ALA A 118 19.06 -13.81 -30.54
C ALA A 118 20.29 -13.07 -31.04
N VAL A 119 21.11 -12.52 -30.15
CA VAL A 119 22.38 -11.84 -30.51
C VAL A 119 23.37 -12.84 -31.11
N GLY A 120 23.51 -14.02 -30.56
CA GLY A 120 24.36 -15.09 -31.06
C GLY A 120 23.96 -15.56 -32.45
N ALA A 121 22.68 -15.68 -32.74
CA ALA A 121 22.16 -16.05 -34.05
C ALA A 121 22.46 -14.98 -35.12
N VAL A 122 22.30 -13.71 -34.79
CA VAL A 122 22.59 -12.58 -35.68
C VAL A 122 24.08 -12.52 -36.01
N LEU A 123 24.95 -12.68 -35.01
CA LEU A 123 26.40 -12.69 -35.20
C LEU A 123 26.87 -13.90 -36.01
N GLY A 124 26.31 -15.09 -35.71
CA GLY A 124 26.62 -16.33 -36.44
C GLY A 124 26.21 -16.27 -37.92
N LEU A 125 25.04 -15.71 -38.20
CA LEU A 125 24.56 -15.54 -39.58
C LEU A 125 25.39 -14.50 -40.34
N GLY A 126 25.80 -13.43 -39.67
CA GLY A 126 26.69 -12.41 -40.25
C GLY A 126 28.06 -12.97 -40.67
N LEU A 127 28.64 -13.85 -39.85
CA LEU A 127 29.89 -14.55 -40.16
C LEU A 127 29.75 -15.53 -41.35
N LEU A 128 28.61 -16.17 -41.50
CA LEU A 128 28.34 -17.13 -42.57
C LEU A 128 28.12 -16.45 -43.92
N ILE A 129 27.54 -15.24 -43.92
CA ILE A 129 27.26 -14.44 -45.12
C ILE A 129 28.48 -13.61 -45.54
N GLY A 130 29.33 -13.24 -44.56
CA GLY A 130 30.55 -12.44 -44.80
C GLY A 130 31.81 -13.25 -45.11
N ALA A 131 31.70 -14.54 -45.15
CA ALA A 131 32.83 -15.42 -45.51
C ALA A 131 32.88 -15.75 -47.02
#